data_95e87d9b212ad56fef8203b9e553d7d2
#
_entry.id   95e87d9b212ad56fef8203b9e553d7d2
#
_cell.length_a   1.000
_cell.length_b   1.000
_cell.length_c   1.000
_cell.angle_alpha   90.00
_cell.angle_beta   90.00
_cell.angle_gamma   90.00
#
_symmetry.space_group_name_H-M   'P 1'
#
loop_
_entity.id
_entity.type
_entity.pdbx_description
1 polymer ?
#
loop_
_entity_poly.entity_id
_entity_poly.type
_entity_poly.pdbx_seq_one_letter_code
_entity_poly.pdbx_strand_id
1 'polypeptide(L)'
;MMKNEVNTLEIPAISVILATKGDKLGFLKNCIVSLKKQTFRNFEIIVVSKKFPKQLEDLFESEHMRFLEEKGSTLGAARNFGVKNAKGKLVSFIDDDAEAPTDWLDKIYMTFSRFPSLCCLGGPHFTPKDESGKNPLSLVEGIFFEAHSEKTYFDKSAIAKIGGCNVTYKKSVFQDIGYINEKLRTCEDWEFQRRLAENGYSLRFDPEIWVLHHRQGLKHAFQGSSKSAPFFLSWKTFKLLRYDFFFASFYAMHSLFITLIIILFISPYFFVLIFLSLLFGYMGIYAVRTKIYDRRIFYFSLVILLTATKIFGFYFGLIKYGAFKLHTLFARSASSVENSSSRPS
;
A
#
# COMPACT_ATOMS: atom_id res chain seq x y z
N MET A 1 48.73 -16.39 21.29
CA MET A 1 47.64 -17.17 20.69
C MET A 1 46.45 -16.27 20.54
N MET A 2 46.32 -15.60 19.38
CA MET A 2 45.10 -14.86 19.04
C MET A 2 44.04 -15.85 18.60
N LYS A 3 42.94 -15.94 19.36
CA LYS A 3 41.77 -16.68 18.94
C LYS A 3 41.15 -15.88 17.77
N ASN A 4 41.23 -16.43 16.56
CA ASN A 4 40.38 -16.04 15.47
C ASN A 4 38.93 -16.36 15.88
N GLU A 5 38.21 -15.37 16.37
CA GLU A 5 36.76 -15.45 16.42
C GLU A 5 36.26 -15.47 14.96
N VAL A 6 35.91 -16.67 14.52
CA VAL A 6 35.14 -16.85 13.30
C VAL A 6 33.79 -16.16 13.57
N ASN A 7 33.65 -14.96 13.04
CA ASN A 7 32.40 -14.21 13.04
C ASN A 7 31.42 -15.02 12.20
N THR A 8 30.75 -16.01 12.80
CA THR A 8 29.62 -16.69 12.16
C THR A 8 28.56 -15.64 12.00
N LEU A 9 28.42 -15.09 10.78
CA LEU A 9 27.33 -14.17 10.41
C LEU A 9 26.01 -14.83 10.83
N GLU A 10 25.48 -14.43 11.97
CA GLU A 10 24.19 -14.94 12.45
C GLU A 10 23.13 -14.67 11.38
N ILE A 11 22.32 -15.69 11.09
CA ILE A 11 21.21 -15.54 10.15
C ILE A 11 20.28 -14.44 10.71
N PRO A 12 20.02 -13.38 9.97
CA PRO A 12 19.17 -12.28 10.46
C PRO A 12 17.78 -12.81 10.80
N ALA A 13 17.21 -12.33 11.91
CA ALA A 13 15.84 -12.66 12.29
C ALA A 13 14.83 -11.99 11.35
N ILE A 14 15.13 -10.75 10.93
CA ILE A 14 14.26 -9.92 10.09
C ILE A 14 15.04 -9.48 8.84
N SER A 15 14.43 -9.63 7.66
CA SER A 15 14.88 -8.98 6.43
C SER A 15 13.94 -7.82 6.10
N VAL A 16 14.45 -6.60 6.16
CA VAL A 16 13.70 -5.39 5.75
C VAL A 16 13.89 -5.19 4.25
N ILE A 17 12.80 -5.25 3.50
CA ILE A 17 12.79 -5.06 2.05
C ILE A 17 12.29 -3.66 1.72
N LEU A 18 13.13 -2.89 1.05
CA LEU A 18 12.92 -1.53 0.61
C LEU A 18 12.91 -1.50 -0.91
N ALA A 19 11.72 -1.55 -1.50
CA ALA A 19 11.54 -1.47 -2.96
C ALA A 19 11.42 0.00 -3.39
N THR A 20 12.28 0.44 -4.30
CA THR A 20 12.32 1.84 -4.76
C THR A 20 12.48 1.95 -6.27
N LYS A 21 12.02 3.08 -6.83
CA LYS A 21 12.34 3.47 -8.22
C LYS A 21 13.63 4.26 -8.30
N GLY A 22 14.15 4.75 -7.16
CA GLY A 22 15.33 5.59 -7.10
C GLY A 22 15.11 7.02 -7.60
N ASP A 23 13.87 7.47 -7.75
CA ASP A 23 13.51 8.83 -8.23
C ASP A 23 13.37 9.86 -7.10
N LYS A 24 13.30 9.41 -5.83
CA LYS A 24 13.10 10.25 -4.64
C LYS A 24 14.24 10.06 -3.63
N LEU A 25 15.45 10.42 -4.03
CA LEU A 25 16.67 10.14 -3.26
C LEU A 25 16.65 10.71 -1.83
N GLY A 26 16.03 11.88 -1.61
CA GLY A 26 15.93 12.47 -0.28
C GLY A 26 15.12 11.61 0.69
N PHE A 27 13.95 11.13 0.26
CA PHE A 27 13.12 10.24 1.07
C PHE A 27 13.80 8.89 1.27
N LEU A 28 14.35 8.29 0.22
CA LEU A 28 15.11 7.04 0.30
C LEU A 28 16.26 7.15 1.31
N LYS A 29 17.00 8.27 1.31
CA LYS A 29 18.05 8.55 2.30
C LYS A 29 17.48 8.54 3.72
N ASN A 30 16.39 9.27 3.97
CA ASN A 30 15.77 9.34 5.29
C ASN A 30 15.28 7.97 5.76
N CYS A 31 14.63 7.21 4.88
CA CYS A 31 14.21 5.84 5.16
C CYS A 31 15.40 4.97 5.59
N ILE A 32 16.47 4.92 4.81
CA ILE A 32 17.67 4.15 5.14
C ILE A 32 18.28 4.59 6.47
N VAL A 33 18.39 5.91 6.70
CA VAL A 33 18.93 6.45 7.97
C VAL A 33 18.05 6.04 9.15
N SER A 34 16.72 6.02 9.03
CA SER A 34 15.81 5.56 10.09
C SER A 34 16.00 4.08 10.40
N LEU A 35 16.23 3.25 9.38
CA LEU A 35 16.51 1.83 9.54
C LEU A 35 17.88 1.58 10.19
N LYS A 36 18.90 2.34 9.85
CA LYS A 36 20.22 2.24 10.51
C LYS A 36 20.18 2.60 12.00
N LYS A 37 19.20 3.39 12.43
CA LYS A 37 19.00 3.79 13.85
C LYS A 37 18.20 2.79 14.68
N GLN A 38 17.77 1.66 14.10
CA GLN A 38 17.01 0.65 14.86
C GLN A 38 17.80 0.12 16.07
N THR A 39 17.12 -0.06 17.21
CA THR A 39 17.70 -0.66 18.43
C THR A 39 17.87 -2.16 18.29
N PHE A 40 16.96 -2.83 17.62
CA PHE A 40 17.12 -4.23 17.21
C PHE A 40 18.27 -4.38 16.22
N ARG A 41 19.18 -5.34 16.46
CA ARG A 41 20.40 -5.47 15.64
C ARG A 41 20.43 -6.70 14.72
N ASN A 42 19.66 -7.74 15.02
CA ASN A 42 19.66 -8.97 14.22
C ASN A 42 18.74 -8.86 13.00
N PHE A 43 19.09 -7.98 12.04
CA PHE A 43 18.34 -7.78 10.82
C PHE A 43 19.26 -7.44 9.64
N GLU A 44 18.75 -7.57 8.42
CA GLU A 44 19.36 -7.08 7.20
C GLU A 44 18.42 -6.11 6.47
N ILE A 45 18.99 -5.21 5.66
CA ILE A 45 18.27 -4.32 4.76
C ILE A 45 18.53 -4.77 3.33
N ILE A 46 17.48 -4.98 2.55
CA ILE A 46 17.55 -5.33 1.14
C ILE A 46 16.87 -4.22 0.34
N VAL A 47 17.68 -3.41 -0.33
CA VAL A 47 17.19 -2.37 -1.24
C VAL A 47 17.05 -2.96 -2.62
N VAL A 48 15.84 -2.91 -3.17
CA VAL A 48 15.50 -3.46 -4.48
C VAL A 48 15.13 -2.33 -5.43
N SER A 49 15.87 -2.16 -6.52
CA SER A 49 15.60 -1.12 -7.52
C SER A 49 16.12 -1.55 -8.90
N LYS A 50 15.66 -0.84 -9.94
CA LYS A 50 16.15 -1.03 -11.32
C LYS A 50 17.58 -0.54 -11.54
N LYS A 51 18.03 0.41 -10.73
CA LYS A 51 19.37 1.00 -10.80
C LYS A 51 19.88 1.31 -9.41
N PHE A 52 21.16 1.11 -9.20
CA PHE A 52 21.82 1.48 -7.97
C PHE A 52 21.81 3.01 -7.80
N PRO A 53 21.37 3.51 -6.63
CA PRO A 53 21.34 4.95 -6.36
C PRO A 53 22.74 5.46 -5.98
N LYS A 54 23.62 5.67 -7.00
CA LYS A 54 25.03 6.05 -6.80
C LYS A 54 25.25 7.23 -5.84
N GLN A 55 24.31 8.19 -5.81
CA GLN A 55 24.37 9.34 -4.91
C GLN A 55 24.22 8.98 -3.42
N LEU A 56 23.84 7.76 -3.11
CA LEU A 56 23.67 7.23 -1.76
C LEU A 56 24.64 6.08 -1.45
N GLU A 57 25.71 5.93 -2.25
CA GLU A 57 26.70 4.83 -2.13
C GLU A 57 27.25 4.70 -0.72
N ASP A 58 27.61 5.82 -0.08
CA ASP A 58 28.12 5.86 1.30
C ASP A 58 27.16 5.22 2.33
N LEU A 59 25.86 5.19 2.05
CA LEU A 59 24.89 4.56 2.93
C LEU A 59 24.91 3.02 2.82
N PHE A 60 25.47 2.47 1.74
CA PHE A 60 25.55 1.04 1.50
C PHE A 60 26.82 0.38 2.05
N GLU A 61 27.72 1.13 2.64
CA GLU A 61 28.92 0.64 3.33
C GLU A 61 28.54 -0.01 4.68
N SER A 62 27.71 -1.05 4.65
CA SER A 62 27.28 -1.78 5.85
C SER A 62 27.07 -3.25 5.51
N GLU A 63 27.65 -4.14 6.30
CA GLU A 63 27.51 -5.60 6.15
C GLU A 63 26.05 -6.08 6.22
N HIS A 64 25.19 -5.28 6.85
CA HIS A 64 23.76 -5.59 7.01
C HIS A 64 22.88 -5.05 5.89
N MET A 65 23.45 -4.34 4.89
CA MET A 65 22.69 -3.77 3.78
C MET A 65 23.17 -4.31 2.42
N ARG A 66 22.21 -4.74 1.61
CA ARG A 66 22.46 -5.23 0.25
C ARG A 66 21.58 -4.51 -0.75
N PHE A 67 22.15 -4.24 -1.92
CA PHE A 67 21.40 -3.79 -3.08
C PHE A 67 21.15 -4.95 -4.03
N LEU A 68 19.93 -5.03 -4.55
CA LEU A 68 19.53 -6.00 -5.56
C LEU A 68 18.93 -5.27 -6.76
N GLU A 69 19.50 -5.49 -7.93
CA GLU A 69 18.95 -4.98 -9.17
C GLU A 69 17.83 -5.88 -9.66
N GLU A 70 16.63 -5.29 -9.89
CA GLU A 70 15.45 -6.00 -10.35
C GLU A 70 14.79 -5.22 -11.50
N LYS A 71 14.60 -5.87 -12.65
CA LYS A 71 14.12 -5.25 -13.90
C LYS A 71 12.60 -5.27 -14.08
N GLY A 72 11.87 -5.85 -13.14
CA GLY A 72 10.41 -5.93 -13.16
C GLY A 72 9.73 -4.55 -13.17
N SER A 73 8.46 -4.54 -13.52
CA SER A 73 7.70 -3.31 -13.77
C SER A 73 6.78 -2.91 -12.63
N THR A 74 6.63 -3.75 -11.60
CA THR A 74 5.66 -3.55 -10.52
C THR A 74 6.32 -3.59 -9.15
N LEU A 75 5.67 -2.96 -8.17
CA LEU A 75 6.09 -3.01 -6.76
C LEU A 75 6.05 -4.46 -6.23
N GLY A 76 5.03 -5.23 -6.63
CA GLY A 76 4.92 -6.66 -6.27
C GLY A 76 6.11 -7.48 -6.76
N ALA A 77 6.60 -7.25 -7.99
CA ALA A 77 7.79 -7.94 -8.53
C ALA A 77 9.04 -7.61 -7.71
N ALA A 78 9.27 -6.33 -7.40
CA ALA A 78 10.41 -5.91 -6.60
C ALA A 78 10.36 -6.49 -5.17
N ARG A 79 9.19 -6.48 -4.53
CA ARG A 79 8.99 -7.09 -3.20
C ARG A 79 9.24 -8.60 -3.25
N ASN A 80 8.71 -9.31 -4.24
CA ASN A 80 8.93 -10.74 -4.41
C ASN A 80 10.41 -11.09 -4.62
N PHE A 81 11.12 -10.26 -5.41
CA PHE A 81 12.55 -10.45 -5.62
C PHE A 81 13.33 -10.28 -4.31
N GLY A 82 12.97 -9.28 -3.50
CA GLY A 82 13.50 -9.10 -2.16
C GLY A 82 13.21 -10.30 -1.25
N VAL A 83 11.97 -10.82 -1.22
CA VAL A 83 11.58 -12.00 -0.41
C VAL A 83 12.39 -13.24 -0.78
N LYS A 84 12.59 -13.50 -2.08
CA LYS A 84 13.38 -14.65 -2.57
C LYS A 84 14.83 -14.59 -2.10
N ASN A 85 15.38 -13.39 -1.95
CA ASN A 85 16.75 -13.14 -1.51
C ASN A 85 16.91 -12.86 -0.02
N ALA A 86 15.81 -12.75 0.73
CA ALA A 86 15.80 -12.54 2.16
C ALA A 86 16.33 -13.76 2.92
N LYS A 87 17.17 -13.53 3.94
CA LYS A 87 17.71 -14.58 4.82
C LYS A 87 16.87 -14.73 6.10
N GLY A 88 16.19 -13.67 6.54
CA GLY A 88 15.39 -13.63 7.75
C GLY A 88 14.16 -14.52 7.72
N LYS A 89 13.75 -15.00 8.88
CA LYS A 89 12.49 -15.73 9.08
C LYS A 89 11.28 -14.81 8.96
N LEU A 90 11.45 -13.53 9.29
CA LEU A 90 10.48 -12.46 9.12
C LEU A 90 10.91 -11.56 7.96
N VAL A 91 9.94 -11.11 7.17
CA VAL A 91 10.14 -10.20 6.06
C VAL A 91 9.28 -8.97 6.29
N SER A 92 9.92 -7.80 6.47
CA SER A 92 9.25 -6.52 6.68
C SER A 92 9.33 -5.68 5.41
N PHE A 93 8.21 -5.12 4.97
CA PHE A 93 8.17 -4.13 3.90
C PHE A 93 8.02 -2.74 4.49
N ILE A 94 8.80 -1.82 3.97
CA ILE A 94 8.68 -0.38 4.20
C ILE A 94 8.86 0.35 2.87
N ASP A 95 8.11 1.41 2.62
CA ASP A 95 8.24 2.19 1.39
C ASP A 95 9.42 3.18 1.47
N ASP A 96 9.95 3.58 0.32
CA ASP A 96 11.11 4.47 0.21
C ASP A 96 10.83 5.92 0.66
N ASP A 97 9.57 6.26 0.90
CA ASP A 97 9.11 7.52 1.47
C ASP A 97 8.47 7.33 2.87
N ALA A 98 8.95 6.32 3.61
CA ALA A 98 8.55 6.11 5.00
C ALA A 98 9.77 6.10 5.94
N GLU A 99 9.56 6.50 7.20
CA GLU A 99 10.58 6.53 8.26
C GLU A 99 10.08 5.74 9.46
N ALA A 100 10.90 4.80 9.94
CA ALA A 100 10.57 3.95 11.07
C ALA A 100 11.07 4.56 12.40
N PRO A 101 10.30 4.48 13.51
CA PRO A 101 10.81 4.73 14.86
C PRO A 101 11.98 3.80 15.20
N THR A 102 12.83 4.21 16.11
CA THR A 102 14.03 3.46 16.47
C THR A 102 13.74 2.08 17.08
N ASP A 103 12.57 1.87 17.65
CA ASP A 103 12.10 0.63 18.29
C ASP A 103 11.15 -0.22 17.41
N TRP A 104 11.00 0.17 16.12
CA TRP A 104 10.06 -0.48 15.21
C TRP A 104 10.34 -1.97 15.02
N LEU A 105 11.60 -2.34 14.76
CA LEU A 105 11.98 -3.76 14.61
C LEU A 105 11.93 -4.55 15.93
N ASP A 106 12.24 -3.92 17.06
CA ASP A 106 12.09 -4.54 18.38
C ASP A 106 10.62 -4.93 18.63
N LYS A 107 9.70 -3.98 18.42
CA LYS A 107 8.26 -4.20 18.59
C LYS A 107 7.75 -5.30 17.66
N ILE A 108 8.18 -5.31 16.40
CA ILE A 108 7.84 -6.38 15.45
C ILE A 108 8.31 -7.73 15.97
N TYR A 109 9.60 -7.85 16.33
CA TYR A 109 10.20 -9.10 16.79
C TYR A 109 9.50 -9.63 18.05
N MET A 110 9.28 -8.75 19.03
CA MET A 110 8.58 -9.10 20.28
C MET A 110 7.14 -9.56 20.02
N THR A 111 6.43 -8.91 19.10
CA THR A 111 5.05 -9.29 18.76
C THR A 111 4.99 -10.68 18.13
N PHE A 112 5.86 -10.99 17.16
CA PHE A 112 5.92 -12.34 16.58
C PHE A 112 6.38 -13.40 17.57
N SER A 113 7.27 -13.05 18.51
CA SER A 113 7.69 -13.94 19.60
C SER A 113 6.55 -14.24 20.56
N ARG A 114 5.73 -13.22 20.89
CA ARG A 114 4.57 -13.35 21.80
C ARG A 114 3.41 -14.12 21.15
N PHE A 115 3.26 -14.02 19.84
CA PHE A 115 2.17 -14.65 19.09
C PHE A 115 2.74 -15.58 17.99
N PRO A 116 3.20 -16.81 18.35
CA PRO A 116 3.85 -17.71 17.39
C PRO A 116 2.99 -18.13 16.20
N SER A 117 1.65 -18.10 16.31
CA SER A 117 0.74 -18.38 15.20
C SER A 117 0.54 -17.21 14.25
N LEU A 118 0.96 -15.99 14.64
CA LEU A 118 0.81 -14.79 13.81
C LEU A 118 1.62 -14.92 12.52
N CYS A 119 1.03 -14.56 11.39
CA CYS A 119 1.65 -14.67 10.07
C CYS A 119 1.81 -13.33 9.35
N CYS A 120 1.00 -12.33 9.72
CA CYS A 120 1.06 -10.99 9.17
C CYS A 120 0.84 -9.95 10.27
N LEU A 121 1.73 -8.98 10.38
CA LEU A 121 1.68 -7.87 11.32
C LEU A 121 1.88 -6.56 10.58
N GLY A 122 1.04 -5.58 10.84
CA GLY A 122 1.25 -4.21 10.39
C GLY A 122 0.61 -3.22 11.33
N GLY A 123 0.72 -1.95 11.01
CA GLY A 123 0.18 -0.88 11.85
C GLY A 123 0.04 0.43 11.10
N PRO A 124 -0.25 1.52 11.82
CA PRO A 124 -0.54 2.80 11.20
C PRO A 124 0.68 3.40 10.49
N HIS A 125 0.38 4.26 9.53
CA HIS A 125 1.35 5.09 8.84
C HIS A 125 0.89 6.55 8.91
N PHE A 126 1.54 7.31 9.79
CA PHE A 126 1.21 8.69 10.10
C PHE A 126 1.87 9.66 9.13
N THR A 127 1.23 10.79 8.85
CA THR A 127 1.85 11.88 8.11
C THR A 127 2.76 12.70 9.03
N PRO A 128 4.01 13.02 8.63
CA PRO A 128 4.89 13.87 9.43
C PRO A 128 4.26 15.23 9.74
N LYS A 129 4.40 15.71 10.99
CA LYS A 129 3.76 16.95 11.46
C LYS A 129 4.27 18.21 10.76
N ASP A 130 5.52 18.23 10.36
CA ASP A 130 6.16 19.33 9.63
C ASP A 130 5.64 19.47 8.19
N GLU A 131 5.15 18.38 7.57
CA GLU A 131 4.52 18.41 6.26
C GLU A 131 3.08 18.91 6.33
N SER A 132 2.39 18.71 7.45
CA SER A 132 0.99 19.13 7.62
C SER A 132 0.81 20.65 7.47
N GLY A 133 1.82 21.46 7.79
CA GLY A 133 1.83 22.90 7.56
C GLY A 133 2.16 23.32 6.14
N LYS A 134 2.93 22.49 5.39
CA LYS A 134 3.38 22.79 4.02
C LYS A 134 2.47 22.20 2.96
N ASN A 135 1.81 21.10 3.26
CA ASN A 135 0.90 20.42 2.34
C ASN A 135 -0.38 19.95 3.06
N PRO A 136 -1.39 20.84 3.14
CA PRO A 136 -2.65 20.51 3.80
C PRO A 136 -3.39 19.30 3.20
N LEU A 137 -3.14 18.98 1.93
CA LEU A 137 -3.73 17.80 1.28
C LEU A 137 -3.11 16.50 1.79
N SER A 138 -1.80 16.49 2.06
CA SER A 138 -1.13 15.38 2.72
C SER A 138 -1.71 15.10 4.09
N LEU A 139 -2.01 16.14 4.86
CA LEU A 139 -2.66 16.01 6.16
C LEU A 139 -4.03 15.35 6.05
N VAL A 140 -4.89 15.82 5.12
CA VAL A 140 -6.23 15.25 4.93
C VAL A 140 -6.15 13.79 4.49
N GLU A 141 -5.23 13.45 3.61
CA GLU A 141 -4.98 12.05 3.22
C GLU A 141 -4.47 11.22 4.40
N GLY A 142 -3.57 11.77 5.23
CA GLY A 142 -3.09 11.15 6.46
C GLY A 142 -4.23 10.84 7.42
N ILE A 143 -5.06 11.81 7.75
CA ILE A 143 -6.21 11.65 8.65
C ILE A 143 -7.15 10.53 8.18
N PHE A 144 -7.36 10.40 6.88
CA PHE A 144 -8.20 9.34 6.32
C PHE A 144 -7.65 7.93 6.62
N PHE A 145 -6.33 7.73 6.54
CA PHE A 145 -5.67 6.47 6.87
C PHE A 145 -5.47 6.28 8.38
N GLU A 146 -5.35 7.38 9.13
CA GLU A 146 -5.15 7.37 10.57
C GLU A 146 -6.43 7.10 11.38
N ALA A 147 -7.60 7.19 10.75
CA ALA A 147 -8.91 7.02 11.41
C ALA A 147 -9.10 5.68 12.15
N HIS A 148 -8.23 4.70 11.91
CA HIS A 148 -8.25 3.38 12.55
C HIS A 148 -7.03 3.11 13.42
N SER A 149 -6.17 4.11 13.65
CA SER A 149 -4.86 3.95 14.27
C SER A 149 -4.88 3.63 15.78
N GLU A 150 -6.02 3.78 16.45
CA GLU A 150 -6.12 3.66 17.91
C GLU A 150 -6.47 2.22 18.39
N LYS A 151 -6.84 1.32 17.49
CA LYS A 151 -7.34 -0.02 17.85
C LYS A 151 -6.55 -1.13 17.23
N THR A 152 -6.38 -2.22 17.99
CA THR A 152 -5.87 -3.48 17.44
C THR A 152 -6.98 -4.20 16.67
N TYR A 153 -6.63 -4.75 15.50
CA TYR A 153 -7.53 -5.56 14.68
C TYR A 153 -6.88 -6.91 14.39
N PHE A 154 -7.70 -7.94 14.24
CA PHE A 154 -7.25 -9.31 13.97
C PHE A 154 -7.90 -9.88 12.73
N ASP A 155 -7.17 -10.79 12.06
CA ASP A 155 -7.64 -11.58 10.92
C ASP A 155 -8.30 -10.71 9.83
N LYS A 156 -9.51 -11.05 9.44
CA LYS A 156 -10.21 -10.36 8.36
C LYS A 156 -10.46 -8.88 8.62
N SER A 157 -10.59 -8.48 9.89
CA SER A 157 -10.77 -7.08 10.25
C SER A 157 -9.49 -6.25 10.15
N ALA A 158 -8.32 -6.89 10.10
CA ALA A 158 -7.03 -6.23 9.88
C ALA A 158 -6.77 -5.91 8.40
N ILE A 159 -7.42 -6.65 7.46
CA ILE A 159 -7.30 -6.39 6.02
C ILE A 159 -7.76 -4.96 5.71
N ALA A 160 -7.14 -4.31 4.76
CA ALA A 160 -7.34 -2.91 4.37
C ALA A 160 -6.91 -1.85 5.42
N LYS A 161 -6.48 -2.27 6.61
CA LYS A 161 -5.87 -1.39 7.62
C LYS A 161 -4.36 -1.48 7.57
N ILE A 162 -3.83 -2.66 7.21
CA ILE A 162 -2.41 -2.90 7.04
C ILE A 162 -2.00 -2.45 5.64
N GLY A 163 -1.23 -1.37 5.55
CA GLY A 163 -0.65 -0.90 4.30
C GLY A 163 0.68 -1.56 3.98
N GLY A 164 0.97 -1.75 2.69
CA GLY A 164 2.22 -2.33 2.22
C GLY A 164 3.49 -1.53 2.58
N CYS A 165 3.32 -0.29 3.03
CA CYS A 165 4.41 0.55 3.54
C CYS A 165 4.82 0.25 4.99
N ASN A 166 4.06 -0.57 5.71
CA ASN A 166 4.32 -0.95 7.10
C ASN A 166 3.70 -2.33 7.39
N VAL A 167 4.33 -3.36 6.88
CA VAL A 167 3.84 -4.74 7.06
C VAL A 167 4.98 -5.73 7.16
N THR A 168 4.84 -6.70 8.06
CA THR A 168 5.78 -7.81 8.26
C THR A 168 5.04 -9.13 8.12
N TYR A 169 5.67 -10.07 7.44
CA TYR A 169 5.17 -11.43 7.22
C TYR A 169 6.16 -12.47 7.74
N LYS A 170 5.67 -13.62 8.19
CA LYS A 170 6.52 -14.81 8.22
C LYS A 170 6.92 -15.18 6.80
N LYS A 171 8.20 -15.39 6.55
CA LYS A 171 8.70 -15.73 5.21
C LYS A 171 8.08 -17.02 4.66
N SER A 172 7.78 -18.00 5.51
CA SER A 172 7.17 -19.27 5.10
C SER A 172 5.86 -19.12 4.34
N VAL A 173 5.04 -18.11 4.66
CA VAL A 173 3.74 -17.94 3.99
C VAL A 173 3.85 -17.71 2.47
N PHE A 174 4.99 -17.15 1.99
CA PHE A 174 5.21 -16.98 0.56
C PHE A 174 5.44 -18.31 -0.17
N GLN A 175 5.92 -19.32 0.54
CA GLN A 175 6.06 -20.68 0.00
C GLN A 175 4.70 -21.41 0.02
N ASP A 176 3.93 -21.21 1.10
CA ASP A 176 2.68 -21.93 1.34
C ASP A 176 1.54 -21.48 0.41
N ILE A 177 1.33 -20.16 0.26
CA ILE A 177 0.21 -19.60 -0.52
C ILE A 177 0.65 -18.87 -1.80
N GLY A 178 1.94 -18.92 -2.13
CA GLY A 178 2.53 -18.23 -3.28
C GLY A 178 2.85 -16.76 -2.98
N TYR A 179 3.56 -16.16 -3.90
CA TYR A 179 4.08 -14.79 -3.80
C TYR A 179 3.00 -13.72 -4.05
N ILE A 180 3.35 -12.45 -3.83
CA ILE A 180 2.52 -11.29 -4.17
C ILE A 180 2.20 -11.31 -5.67
N ASN A 181 0.98 -10.94 -6.04
CA ASN A 181 0.54 -10.92 -7.43
C ASN A 181 1.20 -9.77 -8.21
N GLU A 182 2.19 -10.10 -9.02
CA GLU A 182 2.98 -9.13 -9.81
C GLU A 182 2.19 -8.45 -10.94
N LYS A 183 1.00 -8.95 -11.29
CA LYS A 183 0.13 -8.36 -12.31
C LYS A 183 -0.62 -7.14 -11.77
N LEU A 184 -0.72 -6.99 -10.45
CA LEU A 184 -1.36 -5.84 -9.82
C LEU A 184 -0.39 -4.66 -9.74
N ARG A 185 -0.86 -3.49 -10.12
CA ARG A 185 -0.10 -2.24 -10.04
C ARG A 185 -0.30 -1.48 -8.74
N THR A 186 -1.29 -1.90 -7.96
CA THR A 186 -1.63 -1.40 -6.61
C THR A 186 -2.58 -2.39 -5.96
N CYS A 187 -2.79 -2.26 -4.63
CA CYS A 187 -3.58 -3.18 -3.80
C CYS A 187 -3.07 -4.63 -3.82
N GLU A 188 -1.83 -4.84 -4.21
CA GLU A 188 -1.16 -6.15 -4.19
C GLU A 188 -0.98 -6.67 -2.76
N ASP A 189 -0.82 -5.77 -1.79
CA ASP A 189 -0.76 -6.03 -0.36
C ASP A 189 -2.12 -6.53 0.17
N TRP A 190 -3.21 -5.86 -0.16
CA TRP A 190 -4.55 -6.29 0.24
C TRP A 190 -4.96 -7.61 -0.41
N GLU A 191 -4.59 -7.83 -1.67
CA GLU A 191 -4.81 -9.11 -2.34
C GLU A 191 -4.07 -10.24 -1.62
N PHE A 192 -2.82 -10.02 -1.24
CA PHE A 192 -2.01 -11.00 -0.53
C PHE A 192 -2.56 -11.28 0.89
N GLN A 193 -2.91 -10.25 1.64
CA GLN A 193 -3.54 -10.38 2.96
C GLN A 193 -4.87 -11.11 2.90
N ARG A 194 -5.68 -10.86 1.86
CA ARG A 194 -6.92 -11.60 1.62
C ARG A 194 -6.65 -13.09 1.42
N ARG A 195 -5.65 -13.45 0.61
CA ARG A 195 -5.27 -14.87 0.43
C ARG A 195 -4.80 -15.50 1.72
N LEU A 196 -4.02 -14.80 2.53
CA LEU A 196 -3.65 -15.26 3.87
C LEU A 196 -4.88 -15.57 4.72
N ALA A 197 -5.81 -14.62 4.85
CA ALA A 197 -7.02 -14.79 5.66
C ALA A 197 -7.95 -15.88 5.13
N GLU A 198 -8.06 -16.06 3.80
CA GLU A 198 -8.84 -17.13 3.17
C GLU A 198 -8.24 -18.51 3.43
N ASN A 199 -6.94 -18.63 3.62
CA ASN A 199 -6.23 -19.85 3.97
C ASN A 199 -6.07 -20.06 5.50
N GLY A 200 -6.73 -19.25 6.33
CA GLY A 200 -6.75 -19.42 7.77
C GLY A 200 -5.51 -18.90 8.52
N TYR A 201 -4.65 -18.13 7.86
CA TYR A 201 -3.51 -17.50 8.51
C TYR A 201 -3.94 -16.29 9.35
N SER A 202 -3.30 -16.12 10.50
CA SER A 202 -3.59 -15.04 11.44
C SER A 202 -2.90 -13.73 11.03
N LEU A 203 -3.68 -12.67 11.00
CA LEU A 203 -3.25 -11.30 10.72
C LEU A 203 -3.51 -10.41 11.94
N ARG A 204 -2.64 -9.42 12.17
CA ARG A 204 -2.81 -8.44 13.25
C ARG A 204 -2.44 -7.04 12.76
N PHE A 205 -3.32 -6.08 12.95
CA PHE A 205 -3.00 -4.65 12.93
C PHE A 205 -2.77 -4.18 14.36
N ASP A 206 -1.63 -3.56 14.62
CA ASP A 206 -1.23 -3.10 15.94
C ASP A 206 -0.87 -1.62 15.93
N PRO A 207 -1.54 -0.76 16.72
CA PRO A 207 -1.25 0.68 16.81
C PRO A 207 0.18 1.01 17.20
N GLU A 208 0.85 0.14 17.93
CA GLU A 208 2.22 0.35 18.39
C GLU A 208 3.27 0.14 17.29
N ILE A 209 2.90 -0.50 16.18
CA ILE A 209 3.78 -0.77 15.03
C ILE A 209 3.54 0.30 13.96
N TRP A 210 4.08 1.49 14.12
CA TRP A 210 3.81 2.61 13.23
C TRP A 210 5.05 3.11 12.48
N VAL A 211 4.83 3.79 11.35
CA VAL A 211 5.86 4.51 10.60
C VAL A 211 5.34 5.91 10.24
N LEU A 212 6.25 6.86 9.99
CA LEU A 212 5.93 8.10 9.29
C LEU A 212 5.94 7.84 7.79
N HIS A 213 4.95 8.34 7.05
CA HIS A 213 4.86 8.14 5.60
C HIS A 213 4.60 9.48 4.90
N HIS A 214 5.53 9.88 4.02
CA HIS A 214 5.51 11.15 3.31
C HIS A 214 4.54 11.11 2.12
N ARG A 215 3.44 11.84 2.21
CA ARG A 215 2.38 11.81 1.19
C ARG A 215 2.57 12.88 0.14
N GLN A 216 2.16 12.60 -1.11
CA GLN A 216 2.52 13.43 -2.27
C GLN A 216 1.35 14.25 -2.86
N GLY A 217 0.24 14.38 -2.14
CA GLY A 217 -0.90 15.22 -2.54
C GLY A 217 -1.74 14.68 -3.71
N LEU A 218 -2.49 15.57 -4.38
CA LEU A 218 -3.54 15.20 -5.33
C LEU A 218 -3.10 14.34 -6.50
N LYS A 219 -1.94 14.62 -7.08
CA LYS A 219 -1.41 13.82 -8.21
C LYS A 219 -1.22 12.35 -7.82
N HIS A 220 -0.69 12.11 -6.64
CA HIS A 220 -0.48 10.77 -6.10
C HIS A 220 -1.83 10.10 -5.79
N ALA A 221 -2.76 10.81 -5.16
CA ALA A 221 -4.11 10.30 -4.88
C ALA A 221 -4.86 9.91 -6.16
N PHE A 222 -4.80 10.74 -7.21
CA PHE A 222 -5.37 10.45 -8.53
C PHE A 222 -4.76 9.19 -9.15
N GLN A 223 -3.42 9.11 -9.18
CA GLN A 223 -2.72 7.97 -9.76
C GLN A 223 -3.00 6.67 -9.01
N GLY A 224 -3.03 6.72 -7.66
CA GLY A 224 -3.38 5.58 -6.81
C GLY A 224 -4.77 5.06 -7.12
N SER A 225 -5.77 5.94 -7.13
CA SER A 225 -7.17 5.57 -7.44
C SER A 225 -7.32 5.04 -8.85
N SER A 226 -6.65 5.65 -9.85
CA SER A 226 -6.68 5.16 -11.24
C SER A 226 -6.11 3.73 -11.36
N LYS A 227 -5.03 3.43 -10.65
CA LYS A 227 -4.40 2.10 -10.68
C LYS A 227 -5.20 1.06 -9.90
N SER A 228 -5.99 1.45 -8.89
CA SER A 228 -6.77 0.54 -8.04
C SER A 228 -8.06 0.05 -8.71
N ALA A 229 -8.56 0.74 -9.73
CA ALA A 229 -9.81 0.42 -10.38
C ALA A 229 -9.98 -1.06 -10.80
N PRO A 230 -8.99 -1.72 -11.46
CA PRO A 230 -9.11 -3.14 -11.83
C PRO A 230 -9.25 -4.08 -10.63
N PHE A 231 -8.59 -3.76 -9.50
CA PHE A 231 -8.70 -4.54 -8.27
C PHE A 231 -10.12 -4.47 -7.69
N PHE A 232 -10.69 -3.26 -7.56
CA PHE A 232 -12.02 -3.09 -7.00
C PHE A 232 -13.14 -3.66 -7.88
N LEU A 233 -12.93 -3.78 -9.19
CA LEU A 233 -13.87 -4.44 -10.10
C LEU A 233 -13.82 -5.97 -10.04
N SER A 234 -12.86 -6.55 -9.34
CA SER A 234 -12.78 -8.01 -9.26
C SER A 234 -13.87 -8.58 -8.36
N TRP A 235 -14.50 -9.68 -8.79
CA TRP A 235 -15.49 -10.42 -7.96
C TRP A 235 -14.91 -10.84 -6.61
N LYS A 236 -13.62 -11.15 -6.57
CA LYS A 236 -12.93 -11.54 -5.33
C LYS A 236 -12.89 -10.39 -4.31
N THR A 237 -12.66 -9.17 -4.78
CA THR A 237 -12.69 -7.97 -3.93
C THR A 237 -14.11 -7.67 -3.45
N PHE A 238 -15.10 -7.84 -4.31
CA PHE A 238 -16.50 -7.66 -3.93
C PHE A 238 -16.92 -8.54 -2.73
N LYS A 239 -16.39 -9.76 -2.61
CA LYS A 239 -16.60 -10.61 -1.44
C LYS A 239 -16.08 -10.01 -0.12
N LEU A 240 -15.14 -9.07 -0.17
CA LEU A 240 -14.61 -8.41 1.03
C LEU A 240 -15.59 -7.40 1.66
N LEU A 241 -16.64 -6.99 0.96
CA LEU A 241 -17.68 -6.09 1.49
C LEU A 241 -18.24 -6.54 2.84
N ARG A 242 -18.39 -7.84 3.03
CA ARG A 242 -18.93 -8.44 4.26
C ARG A 242 -17.95 -8.43 5.43
N TYR A 243 -16.67 -8.13 5.18
CA TYR A 243 -15.62 -8.22 6.21
C TYR A 243 -15.10 -6.86 6.64
N ASP A 244 -15.28 -5.82 5.80
CA ASP A 244 -14.73 -4.51 6.11
C ASP A 244 -15.64 -3.38 5.61
N PHE A 245 -15.95 -2.46 6.52
CA PHE A 245 -16.74 -1.26 6.23
C PHE A 245 -16.05 -0.35 5.19
N PHE A 246 -14.73 -0.39 5.07
CA PHE A 246 -13.99 0.36 4.05
C PHE A 246 -14.43 -0.05 2.63
N PHE A 247 -14.46 -1.36 2.34
CA PHE A 247 -14.89 -1.85 1.04
C PHE A 247 -16.37 -1.56 0.79
N ALA A 248 -17.22 -1.75 1.81
CA ALA A 248 -18.63 -1.39 1.71
C ALA A 248 -18.83 0.09 1.40
N SER A 249 -18.13 0.98 2.11
CA SER A 249 -18.20 2.43 1.90
C SER A 249 -17.68 2.83 0.51
N PHE A 250 -16.61 2.19 0.03
CA PHE A 250 -16.07 2.42 -1.30
C PHE A 250 -17.11 2.14 -2.38
N TYR A 251 -17.74 0.97 -2.37
CA TYR A 251 -18.75 0.62 -3.37
C TYR A 251 -20.01 1.46 -3.24
N ALA A 252 -20.47 1.75 -2.00
CA ALA A 252 -21.62 2.64 -1.78
C ALA A 252 -21.37 4.04 -2.34
N MET A 253 -20.20 4.62 -2.11
CA MET A 253 -19.81 5.93 -2.65
C MET A 253 -19.82 5.96 -4.18
N HIS A 254 -19.29 4.91 -4.83
CA HIS A 254 -19.27 4.85 -6.30
C HIS A 254 -20.65 4.60 -6.89
N SER A 255 -21.49 3.75 -6.28
CA SER A 255 -22.88 3.56 -6.69
C SER A 255 -23.67 4.84 -6.58
N LEU A 256 -23.48 5.59 -5.49
CA LEU A 256 -24.08 6.89 -5.28
C LEU A 256 -23.65 7.91 -6.35
N PHE A 257 -22.36 7.95 -6.69
CA PHE A 257 -21.83 8.83 -7.72
C PHE A 257 -22.45 8.54 -9.10
N ILE A 258 -22.61 7.25 -9.48
CA ILE A 258 -23.29 6.85 -10.71
C ILE A 258 -24.74 7.29 -10.68
N THR A 259 -25.45 7.08 -9.58
CA THR A 259 -26.85 7.50 -9.41
C THR A 259 -27.00 9.02 -9.56
N LEU A 260 -26.08 9.81 -8.98
CA LEU A 260 -26.07 11.26 -9.13
C LEU A 260 -25.84 11.71 -10.57
N ILE A 261 -24.97 11.04 -11.31
CA ILE A 261 -24.79 11.31 -12.74
C ILE A 261 -26.09 11.06 -13.51
N ILE A 262 -26.78 9.95 -13.24
CA ILE A 262 -28.07 9.65 -13.88
C ILE A 262 -29.10 10.74 -13.55
N ILE A 263 -29.20 11.15 -12.28
CA ILE A 263 -30.10 12.21 -11.84
C ILE A 263 -29.78 13.56 -12.51
N LEU A 264 -28.50 13.87 -12.73
CA LEU A 264 -28.09 15.10 -13.42
C LEU A 264 -28.68 15.21 -14.83
N PHE A 265 -28.75 14.08 -15.56
CA PHE A 265 -29.34 14.02 -16.87
C PHE A 265 -30.88 14.08 -16.86
N ILE A 266 -31.52 13.62 -15.77
CA ILE A 266 -32.99 13.64 -15.64
C ILE A 266 -33.46 15.00 -15.09
N SER A 267 -32.82 15.54 -14.07
CA SER A 267 -33.19 16.80 -13.44
C SER A 267 -32.02 17.48 -12.71
N PRO A 268 -31.40 18.52 -13.31
CA PRO A 268 -30.27 19.22 -12.72
C PRO A 268 -30.57 19.84 -11.34
N TYR A 269 -31.81 20.26 -11.09
CA TYR A 269 -32.22 20.84 -9.80
C TYR A 269 -32.18 19.78 -8.66
N PHE A 270 -32.75 18.61 -8.91
CA PHE A 270 -32.68 17.48 -7.94
C PHE A 270 -31.25 17.01 -7.73
N PHE A 271 -30.42 17.02 -8.79
CA PHE A 271 -29.01 16.70 -8.67
C PHE A 271 -28.30 17.60 -7.66
N VAL A 272 -28.47 18.94 -7.78
CA VAL A 272 -27.81 19.90 -6.88
C VAL A 272 -28.26 19.69 -5.44
N LEU A 273 -29.56 19.53 -5.17
CA LEU A 273 -30.09 19.31 -3.83
C LEU A 273 -29.57 18.03 -3.20
N ILE A 274 -29.62 16.91 -3.90
CA ILE A 274 -29.16 15.61 -3.40
C ILE A 274 -27.63 15.64 -3.23
N PHE A 275 -26.89 16.19 -4.20
CA PHE A 275 -25.45 16.32 -4.13
C PHE A 275 -25.01 17.11 -2.89
N LEU A 276 -25.62 18.27 -2.63
CA LEU A 276 -25.32 19.09 -1.47
C LEU A 276 -25.67 18.36 -0.17
N SER A 277 -26.83 17.72 -0.08
CA SER A 277 -27.26 16.98 1.12
C SER A 277 -26.31 15.83 1.46
N LEU A 278 -25.87 15.07 0.45
CA LEU A 278 -24.92 13.97 0.61
C LEU A 278 -23.51 14.47 0.97
N LEU A 279 -23.11 15.58 0.35
CA LEU A 279 -21.84 16.24 0.66
C LEU A 279 -21.81 16.69 2.13
N PHE A 280 -22.85 17.38 2.61
CA PHE A 280 -22.95 17.80 4.02
C PHE A 280 -23.04 16.61 4.98
N GLY A 281 -23.79 15.55 4.63
CA GLY A 281 -23.88 14.32 5.42
C GLY A 281 -22.53 13.59 5.54
N TYR A 282 -21.84 13.40 4.41
CA TYR A 282 -20.50 12.80 4.39
C TYR A 282 -19.50 13.57 5.25
N MET A 283 -19.57 14.87 5.20
CA MET A 283 -18.76 15.78 5.98
C MET A 283 -19.02 15.72 7.47
N GLY A 284 -20.28 15.68 7.85
CA GLY A 284 -20.66 15.51 9.25
C GLY A 284 -20.05 14.22 9.81
N ILE A 285 -20.16 13.11 9.07
CA ILE A 285 -19.58 11.83 9.46
C ILE A 285 -18.05 11.91 9.53
N TYR A 286 -17.42 12.55 8.56
CA TYR A 286 -15.97 12.71 8.53
C TYR A 286 -15.45 13.59 9.67
N ALA A 287 -16.10 14.74 9.93
CA ALA A 287 -15.74 15.65 11.01
C ALA A 287 -15.89 14.99 12.41
N VAL A 288 -16.94 14.20 12.60
CA VAL A 288 -17.14 13.43 13.83
C VAL A 288 -16.06 12.34 14.00
N ARG A 289 -15.69 11.64 12.92
CA ARG A 289 -14.67 10.59 12.97
C ARG A 289 -13.26 11.09 13.22
N THR A 290 -12.92 12.25 12.67
CA THR A 290 -11.53 12.75 12.67
C THR A 290 -11.22 13.66 13.85
N LYS A 291 -12.20 13.97 14.72
CA LYS A 291 -12.03 14.91 15.84
C LYS A 291 -11.41 16.27 15.44
N ILE A 292 -11.51 16.66 14.15
CA ILE A 292 -10.95 17.92 13.65
C ILE A 292 -11.91 19.04 14.00
N TYR A 293 -11.72 19.67 15.16
CA TYR A 293 -12.65 20.70 15.64
C TYR A 293 -12.27 22.12 15.25
N ASP A 294 -10.97 22.45 15.02
CA ASP A 294 -10.50 23.85 14.99
C ASP A 294 -10.32 24.53 13.62
N ARG A 295 -10.34 23.81 12.51
CA ARG A 295 -10.23 24.42 11.18
C ARG A 295 -11.18 23.78 10.17
N ARG A 296 -12.39 23.54 10.55
CA ARG A 296 -13.42 22.71 9.87
C ARG A 296 -13.67 23.11 8.42
N ILE A 297 -13.82 24.42 8.14
CA ILE A 297 -14.17 24.91 6.79
C ILE A 297 -13.01 24.74 5.82
N PHE A 298 -11.77 24.97 6.26
CA PHE A 298 -10.59 24.83 5.40
C PHE A 298 -10.33 23.36 5.03
N TYR A 299 -10.28 22.47 6.03
CA TYR A 299 -10.10 21.04 5.77
C TYR A 299 -11.26 20.43 4.98
N PHE A 300 -12.42 21.02 5.06
CA PHE A 300 -13.61 20.66 4.32
C PHE A 300 -13.42 20.73 2.80
N SER A 301 -13.04 21.88 2.29
CA SER A 301 -12.79 22.05 0.85
C SER A 301 -11.69 21.09 0.35
N LEU A 302 -10.69 20.81 1.19
CA LEU A 302 -9.63 19.86 0.88
C LEU A 302 -10.11 18.40 0.84
N VAL A 303 -11.00 18.01 1.75
CA VAL A 303 -11.65 16.68 1.72
C VAL A 303 -12.46 16.49 0.46
N ILE A 304 -13.24 17.51 0.06
CA ILE A 304 -13.99 17.47 -1.20
C ILE A 304 -13.06 17.31 -2.38
N LEU A 305 -12.02 18.15 -2.44
CA LEU A 305 -11.04 18.12 -3.53
C LEU A 305 -10.33 16.76 -3.62
N LEU A 306 -9.91 16.20 -2.49
CA LEU A 306 -9.27 14.89 -2.43
C LEU A 306 -10.23 13.78 -2.87
N THR A 307 -11.47 13.81 -2.37
CA THR A 307 -12.50 12.82 -2.72
C THR A 307 -12.84 12.88 -4.20
N ALA A 308 -13.09 14.07 -4.74
CA ALA A 308 -13.32 14.27 -6.17
C ALA A 308 -12.13 13.74 -6.99
N THR A 309 -10.91 14.09 -6.61
CA THR A 309 -9.69 13.63 -7.29
C THR A 309 -9.60 12.10 -7.30
N LYS A 310 -9.92 11.43 -6.19
CA LYS A 310 -9.92 9.96 -6.11
C LYS A 310 -11.01 9.35 -6.98
N ILE A 311 -12.21 9.92 -6.99
CA ILE A 311 -13.32 9.45 -7.83
C ILE A 311 -12.96 9.59 -9.32
N PHE A 312 -12.52 10.77 -9.75
CA PHE A 312 -12.10 10.97 -11.14
C PHE A 312 -10.95 10.06 -11.54
N GLY A 313 -9.96 9.90 -10.69
CA GLY A 313 -8.84 8.97 -10.90
C GLY A 313 -9.32 7.53 -11.09
N PHE A 314 -10.27 7.08 -10.28
CA PHE A 314 -10.86 5.74 -10.39
C PHE A 314 -11.56 5.53 -11.74
N TYR A 315 -12.46 6.43 -12.14
CA TYR A 315 -13.17 6.30 -13.42
C TYR A 315 -12.24 6.44 -14.62
N PHE A 316 -11.24 7.31 -14.56
CA PHE A 316 -10.18 7.36 -15.57
C PHE A 316 -9.45 6.02 -15.68
N GLY A 317 -9.15 5.37 -14.54
CA GLY A 317 -8.57 4.04 -14.50
C GLY A 317 -9.46 2.98 -15.14
N LEU A 318 -10.77 3.02 -14.93
CA LEU A 318 -11.74 2.11 -15.55
C LEU A 318 -11.74 2.25 -17.07
N ILE A 319 -11.81 3.48 -17.58
CA ILE A 319 -11.81 3.76 -19.03
C ILE A 319 -10.51 3.23 -19.65
N LYS A 320 -9.37 3.55 -19.04
CA LYS A 320 -8.06 3.11 -19.50
C LYS A 320 -7.93 1.58 -19.51
N TYR A 321 -8.43 0.92 -18.47
CA TYR A 321 -8.42 -0.55 -18.38
C TYR A 321 -9.36 -1.18 -19.39
N GLY A 322 -10.56 -0.64 -19.56
CA GLY A 322 -11.54 -1.08 -20.58
C GLY A 322 -10.98 -0.94 -22.00
N ALA A 323 -10.39 0.20 -22.32
CA ALA A 323 -9.75 0.44 -23.62
C ALA A 323 -8.58 -0.56 -23.87
N PHE A 324 -7.74 -0.80 -22.85
CA PHE A 324 -6.66 -1.78 -22.95
C PHE A 324 -7.17 -3.20 -23.20
N LYS A 325 -8.24 -3.60 -22.50
CA LYS A 325 -8.85 -4.93 -22.66
C LYS A 325 -9.46 -5.11 -24.04
N LEU A 326 -10.12 -4.09 -24.57
CA LEU A 326 -10.65 -4.08 -25.95
C LEU A 326 -9.51 -4.20 -26.96
N HIS A 327 -8.46 -3.39 -26.85
CA HIS A 327 -7.29 -3.46 -27.72
C HIS A 327 -6.64 -4.85 -27.74
N THR A 328 -6.48 -5.50 -26.59
CA THR A 328 -5.93 -6.86 -26.50
C THR A 328 -6.86 -7.92 -27.09
N LEU A 329 -8.18 -7.74 -27.05
CA LEU A 329 -9.14 -8.63 -27.70
C LEU A 329 -9.06 -8.49 -29.22
N PHE A 330 -9.02 -7.25 -29.74
CA PHE A 330 -8.88 -7.03 -31.17
C PHE A 330 -7.54 -7.52 -31.74
N ALA A 331 -6.43 -7.32 -31.02
CA ALA A 331 -5.13 -7.83 -31.40
C ALA A 331 -5.10 -9.37 -31.46
N ARG A 332 -5.77 -10.05 -30.53
CA ARG A 332 -5.90 -11.53 -30.55
C ARG A 332 -6.78 -12.04 -31.70
N SER A 333 -7.86 -11.31 -32.02
CA SER A 333 -8.70 -11.68 -33.16
C SER A 333 -7.97 -11.50 -34.51
N ALA A 334 -7.18 -10.45 -34.64
CA ALA A 334 -6.37 -10.22 -35.85
C ALA A 334 -5.32 -11.32 -36.04
N SER A 335 -4.60 -11.71 -34.98
CA SER A 335 -3.60 -12.81 -35.04
C SER A 335 -4.22 -14.19 -35.29
N SER A 336 -5.47 -14.40 -34.89
CA SER A 336 -6.20 -15.65 -35.18
C SER A 336 -6.65 -15.73 -36.66
N VAL A 337 -6.94 -14.60 -37.29
CA VAL A 337 -7.28 -14.52 -38.72
C VAL A 337 -6.05 -14.75 -39.63
N GLU A 338 -4.87 -14.17 -39.26
CA GLU A 338 -3.63 -14.38 -39.99
C GLU A 338 -3.19 -15.86 -39.94
N ASN A 339 -3.31 -16.53 -38.79
CA ASN A 339 -2.98 -17.95 -38.65
C ASN A 339 -3.96 -18.90 -39.36
N SER A 340 -5.18 -18.46 -39.69
CA SER A 340 -6.14 -19.26 -40.46
C SER A 340 -5.91 -19.17 -41.98
N SER A 341 -5.30 -18.08 -42.44
CA SER A 341 -4.98 -17.86 -43.88
C SER A 341 -3.66 -18.50 -44.34
N SER A 342 -2.83 -19.01 -43.43
CA SER A 342 -1.51 -19.60 -43.72
C SER A 342 -1.50 -21.14 -43.73
N ARG A 343 -2.65 -21.83 -43.79
CA ARG A 343 -2.66 -23.29 -44.01
C ARG A 343 -2.64 -23.56 -45.53
N PRO A 344 -1.56 -24.14 -46.06
CA PRO A 344 -1.54 -24.56 -47.46
C PRO A 344 -2.53 -25.75 -47.63
N SER A 345 -3.25 -25.70 -48.74
CA SER A 345 -4.14 -26.73 -49.26
C SER A 345 -3.42 -28.00 -49.61
#